data_32d723d37a3cea5f4a04e1338120cdd4
#
_entry.id   32d723d37a3cea5f4a04e1338120cdd4
#
_cell.length_a   1.000
_cell.length_b   1.000
_cell.length_c   1.000
_cell.angle_alpha   90.00
_cell.angle_beta   90.00
_cell.angle_gamma   90.00
#
_symmetry.space_group_name_H-M   'P 1'
#
loop_
_entity.id
_entity.type
_entity.pdbx_description
1 polymer ?
#
loop_
_entity_poly.entity_id
_entity_poly.type
_entity_poly.pdbx_seq_one_letter_code
_entity_poly.pdbx_strand_id
1 'polypeptide(L)'
;MNKLLCLGLFSLIISACQYEEEGSFGPELPEPTEINVGPEESQAEGEEGSLTLYRVNANTIEKVKDYAVDANLRPYQQDRGRHQEMWDYVTRLLPLASRARIAEFEVFHGDGDLLGYVAPINEQDLSKWRFALAIDAAGDLSNIDFQSLFAFVSIHEYGHILSLNESQLKSGIGESSCTHFHPGEGCSTPNSYINRLFLLGWADIYDELDLDDPEDIYYRYPERFVSEYAATNPGEDIAEVFSFFVTSAAAPTGNSIADQKIQLMYEYPELVSLREDIRSSIGEARMPPTGSLGTQAAFKRFQLRRPGGCVH
;
A
#
# COMPACT_ATOMS: atom_id res chain seq x y z
N MET A 1 17.78 -38.47 -11.80
CA MET A 1 16.97 -37.63 -10.93
C MET A 1 17.23 -36.21 -11.39
N ASN A 2 16.37 -35.73 -12.29
CA ASN A 2 16.55 -34.47 -12.99
C ASN A 2 15.70 -33.40 -12.26
N LYS A 3 16.36 -32.39 -11.73
CA LYS A 3 15.70 -31.14 -11.27
C LYS A 3 15.50 -30.27 -12.50
N LEU A 4 14.25 -30.03 -12.88
CA LEU A 4 13.85 -29.00 -13.84
C LEU A 4 13.99 -27.63 -13.19
N LEU A 5 14.80 -26.76 -13.79
CA LEU A 5 14.79 -25.33 -13.56
C LEU A 5 13.56 -24.75 -14.30
N CYS A 6 12.64 -24.16 -13.60
CA CYS A 6 11.64 -23.29 -14.21
C CYS A 6 12.15 -21.84 -14.13
N LEU A 7 12.64 -21.31 -15.24
CA LEU A 7 12.77 -19.87 -15.48
C LEU A 7 11.36 -19.33 -15.83
N GLY A 8 10.77 -18.55 -14.96
CA GLY A 8 9.54 -17.83 -15.24
C GLY A 8 9.83 -16.50 -15.92
N LEU A 9 9.74 -16.44 -17.24
CA LEU A 9 9.55 -15.19 -17.98
C LEU A 9 8.06 -14.89 -18.01
N PHE A 10 7.63 -13.84 -17.37
CA PHE A 10 6.29 -13.29 -17.59
C PHE A 10 6.28 -12.52 -18.92
N SER A 11 5.80 -13.18 -19.98
CA SER A 11 5.34 -12.53 -21.21
C SER A 11 3.84 -12.76 -21.32
N LEU A 12 3.08 -11.69 -21.28
CA LEU A 12 1.66 -11.71 -21.65
C LEU A 12 1.52 -12.19 -23.09
N ILE A 13 0.97 -13.37 -23.27
CA ILE A 13 0.52 -13.87 -24.58
C ILE A 13 -1.01 -13.83 -24.57
N ILE A 14 -1.55 -12.84 -25.26
CA ILE A 14 -2.96 -12.84 -25.66
C ILE A 14 -3.10 -13.90 -26.76
N SER A 15 -3.79 -14.99 -26.43
CA SER A 15 -4.14 -16.03 -27.40
C SER A 15 -5.41 -15.60 -28.14
N ALA A 16 -5.25 -15.09 -29.36
CA ALA A 16 -6.35 -14.92 -30.30
C ALA A 16 -6.61 -16.24 -30.99
N CYS A 17 -7.78 -16.85 -30.81
CA CYS A 17 -8.28 -17.92 -31.65
C CYS A 17 -8.58 -17.36 -33.03
N GLN A 18 -7.81 -17.79 -34.02
CA GLN A 18 -8.15 -17.61 -35.45
C GLN A 18 -9.23 -18.60 -35.82
N TYR A 19 -10.33 -18.09 -36.31
CA TYR A 19 -11.33 -18.87 -37.05
C TYR A 19 -11.19 -18.48 -38.51
N GLU A 20 -10.80 -19.41 -39.36
CA GLU A 20 -10.80 -19.25 -40.80
C GLU A 20 -12.21 -19.55 -41.30
N GLU A 21 -12.86 -18.59 -41.97
CA GLU A 21 -13.99 -18.84 -42.86
C GLU A 21 -13.66 -18.34 -44.27
N GLU A 22 -13.78 -19.23 -45.25
CA GLU A 22 -13.63 -18.96 -46.67
C GLU A 22 -14.83 -18.17 -47.23
N GLY A 23 -14.50 -17.16 -47.98
CA GLY A 23 -15.06 -16.72 -49.24
C GLY A 23 -16.54 -16.38 -49.40
N SER A 24 -16.84 -15.08 -49.58
CA SER A 24 -17.87 -14.68 -50.52
C SER A 24 -17.62 -13.25 -51.01
N PHE A 25 -17.46 -13.06 -52.32
CA PHE A 25 -17.39 -11.79 -53.03
C PHE A 25 -18.77 -11.08 -52.96
N GLY A 26 -18.83 -9.87 -52.41
CA GLY A 26 -19.92 -8.93 -52.49
C GLY A 26 -19.38 -7.53 -52.79
N PRO A 27 -20.16 -6.60 -53.39
CA PRO A 27 -19.66 -5.40 -54.06
C PRO A 27 -19.12 -4.35 -53.09
N GLU A 28 -18.06 -3.71 -53.54
CA GLU A 28 -17.28 -2.65 -52.96
C GLU A 28 -18.15 -1.49 -52.44
N LEU A 29 -18.13 -1.23 -51.14
CA LEU A 29 -18.72 -0.06 -50.51
C LEU A 29 -17.76 1.13 -50.59
N PRO A 30 -18.18 2.36 -50.72
CA PRO A 30 -17.32 3.53 -50.81
C PRO A 30 -16.55 3.74 -49.50
N GLU A 31 -15.29 4.17 -49.64
CA GLU A 31 -14.38 4.47 -48.54
C GLU A 31 -14.99 5.49 -47.57
N PRO A 32 -14.90 5.28 -46.25
CA PRO A 32 -15.31 6.27 -45.26
C PRO A 32 -14.33 7.45 -45.32
N THR A 33 -14.86 8.64 -45.44
CA THR A 33 -14.16 9.91 -45.32
C THR A 33 -13.40 9.96 -44.02
N GLU A 34 -12.10 10.23 -44.05
CA GLU A 34 -11.28 10.47 -42.88
C GLU A 34 -11.88 11.58 -42.01
N ILE A 35 -12.45 11.23 -40.88
CA ILE A 35 -12.76 12.18 -39.82
C ILE A 35 -11.41 12.45 -39.14
N ASN A 36 -10.91 13.66 -39.34
CA ASN A 36 -9.72 14.16 -38.66
C ASN A 36 -10.04 14.32 -37.16
N VAL A 37 -9.90 13.27 -36.40
CA VAL A 37 -9.92 13.30 -34.94
C VAL A 37 -8.58 13.90 -34.52
N GLY A 38 -8.63 15.13 -33.98
CA GLY A 38 -7.47 15.76 -33.38
C GLY A 38 -6.83 14.82 -32.35
N PRO A 39 -5.58 15.07 -31.93
CA PRO A 39 -4.88 14.15 -31.06
C PRO A 39 -5.70 13.90 -29.79
N GLU A 40 -6.27 12.71 -29.67
CA GLU A 40 -6.74 12.21 -28.39
C GLU A 40 -5.52 12.24 -27.46
N GLU A 41 -5.57 13.11 -26.45
CA GLU A 41 -4.67 12.97 -25.29
C GLU A 41 -4.86 11.54 -24.81
N SER A 42 -3.82 10.73 -24.92
CA SER A 42 -3.80 9.37 -24.38
C SER A 42 -4.06 9.50 -22.88
N GLN A 43 -5.30 9.23 -22.46
CA GLN A 43 -5.65 9.17 -21.06
C GLN A 43 -4.84 8.00 -20.50
N ALA A 44 -3.83 8.30 -19.69
CA ALA A 44 -3.04 7.27 -19.04
C ALA A 44 -3.99 6.43 -18.18
N GLU A 45 -4.00 5.14 -18.45
CA GLU A 45 -4.73 4.17 -17.65
C GLU A 45 -4.21 4.26 -16.20
N GLY A 46 -5.12 4.42 -15.24
CA GLY A 46 -4.84 4.34 -13.80
C GLY A 46 -5.12 2.92 -13.31
N GLU A 47 -4.77 2.66 -12.06
CA GLU A 47 -5.26 1.48 -11.36
C GLU A 47 -6.79 1.50 -11.32
N GLU A 48 -7.42 0.34 -11.16
CA GLU A 48 -8.88 0.24 -11.06
C GLU A 48 -9.39 1.16 -9.95
N GLY A 49 -10.39 1.99 -10.27
CA GLY A 49 -10.95 2.96 -9.32
C GLY A 49 -10.19 4.29 -9.19
N SER A 50 -9.04 4.48 -9.86
CA SER A 50 -8.29 5.75 -9.84
C SER A 50 -9.16 6.93 -10.27
N LEU A 51 -9.19 8.00 -9.45
CA LEU A 51 -9.99 9.19 -9.70
C LEU A 51 -9.12 10.37 -10.14
N THR A 52 -8.19 10.77 -9.29
CA THR A 52 -7.39 11.99 -9.52
C THR A 52 -6.01 11.86 -8.92
N LEU A 53 -5.00 12.24 -9.71
CA LEU A 53 -3.62 12.34 -9.29
C LEU A 53 -3.23 13.78 -9.00
N TYR A 54 -2.55 13.99 -7.89
CA TYR A 54 -1.99 15.26 -7.44
C TYR A 54 -0.47 15.16 -7.28
N ARG A 55 0.22 16.25 -7.59
CA ARG A 55 1.59 16.49 -7.14
C ARG A 55 1.56 17.04 -5.73
N VAL A 56 2.42 16.51 -4.88
CA VAL A 56 2.59 17.01 -3.50
C VAL A 56 3.66 18.09 -3.46
N ASN A 57 3.33 19.21 -2.82
CA ASN A 57 4.28 20.28 -2.55
C ASN A 57 4.13 20.70 -1.08
N ALA A 58 4.92 20.06 -0.22
CA ALA A 58 4.88 20.22 1.23
C ALA A 58 3.49 19.95 1.84
N ASN A 59 2.71 20.99 2.17
CA ASN A 59 1.38 20.86 2.74
C ASN A 59 0.25 20.98 1.70
N THR A 60 0.58 21.25 0.43
CA THR A 60 -0.39 21.48 -0.62
C THR A 60 -0.35 20.40 -1.68
N ILE A 61 -1.47 20.20 -2.35
CA ILE A 61 -1.59 19.33 -3.53
C ILE A 61 -2.00 20.15 -4.74
N GLU A 62 -1.40 19.84 -5.89
CA GLU A 62 -1.72 20.45 -7.18
C GLU A 62 -2.17 19.34 -8.13
N LYS A 63 -3.36 19.50 -8.73
CA LYS A 63 -3.89 18.51 -9.64
C LYS A 63 -2.98 18.31 -10.85
N VAL A 64 -2.57 17.07 -11.09
CA VAL A 64 -1.82 16.64 -12.27
C VAL A 64 -2.80 16.20 -13.37
N LYS A 65 -3.68 15.24 -13.05
CA LYS A 65 -4.64 14.69 -14.00
C LYS A 65 -5.87 14.12 -13.33
N ASP A 66 -6.94 14.01 -14.10
CA ASP A 66 -8.09 13.17 -13.82
C ASP A 66 -7.98 11.90 -14.69
N TYR A 67 -8.28 10.76 -14.10
CA TYR A 67 -8.34 9.49 -14.82
C TYR A 67 -9.69 9.35 -15.54
N ALA A 68 -9.75 8.51 -16.55
CA ALA A 68 -11.02 8.13 -17.14
C ALA A 68 -11.83 7.29 -16.16
N VAL A 69 -13.05 7.71 -15.85
CA VAL A 69 -13.89 7.01 -14.88
C VAL A 69 -15.32 6.83 -15.41
N ASP A 70 -15.98 5.80 -14.94
CA ASP A 70 -17.39 5.57 -15.17
C ASP A 70 -18.27 6.66 -14.56
N ALA A 71 -19.50 6.78 -15.07
CA ALA A 71 -20.43 7.84 -14.67
C ALA A 71 -20.76 7.84 -13.17
N ASN A 72 -20.78 6.66 -12.52
CA ASN A 72 -21.02 6.50 -11.10
C ASN A 72 -19.87 7.01 -10.22
N LEU A 73 -18.63 7.05 -10.73
CA LEU A 73 -17.45 7.53 -10.01
C LEU A 73 -17.20 9.03 -10.18
N ARG A 74 -17.82 9.68 -11.18
CA ARG A 74 -17.65 11.12 -11.43
C ARG A 74 -17.97 12.02 -10.25
N PRO A 75 -19.00 11.76 -9.42
CA PRO A 75 -19.25 12.58 -8.23
C PRO A 75 -18.07 12.58 -7.25
N TYR A 76 -17.45 11.43 -7.02
CA TYR A 76 -16.26 11.30 -6.18
C TYR A 76 -15.05 12.00 -6.80
N GLN A 77 -14.82 11.81 -8.09
CA GLN A 77 -13.73 12.48 -8.83
C GLN A 77 -13.86 14.01 -8.79
N GLN A 78 -15.07 14.56 -8.85
CA GLN A 78 -15.33 16.00 -8.88
C GLN A 78 -15.35 16.64 -7.49
N ASP A 79 -15.42 15.87 -6.42
CA ASP A 79 -15.42 16.38 -5.04
C ASP A 79 -14.00 16.79 -4.59
N ARG A 80 -13.51 17.89 -5.20
CA ARG A 80 -12.18 18.46 -4.88
C ARG A 80 -12.06 18.92 -3.45
N GLY A 81 -13.17 19.32 -2.84
CA GLY A 81 -13.21 19.66 -1.42
C GLY A 81 -12.83 18.47 -0.57
N ARG A 82 -13.43 17.32 -0.87
CA ARG A 82 -13.13 16.06 -0.15
C ARG A 82 -11.69 15.59 -0.37
N HIS A 83 -11.16 15.69 -1.59
CA HIS A 83 -9.75 15.38 -1.86
C HIS A 83 -8.80 16.26 -1.04
N GLN A 84 -9.10 17.56 -0.92
CA GLN A 84 -8.31 18.46 -0.10
C GLN A 84 -8.42 18.13 1.40
N GLU A 85 -9.61 17.82 1.90
CA GLU A 85 -9.81 17.38 3.29
C GLU A 85 -9.02 16.11 3.61
N MET A 86 -8.96 15.13 2.70
CA MET A 86 -8.15 13.92 2.84
C MET A 86 -6.67 14.25 2.95
N TRP A 87 -6.16 15.12 2.08
CA TRP A 87 -4.76 15.55 2.14
C TRP A 87 -4.47 16.37 3.40
N ASP A 88 -5.36 17.28 3.78
CA ASP A 88 -5.22 18.07 5.01
C ASP A 88 -5.20 17.17 6.26
N TYR A 89 -5.96 16.08 6.24
CA TYR A 89 -5.89 15.06 7.28
C TYR A 89 -4.51 14.42 7.35
N VAL A 90 -3.98 13.96 6.22
CA VAL A 90 -2.62 13.38 6.12
C VAL A 90 -1.56 14.38 6.62
N THR A 91 -1.68 15.67 6.28
CA THR A 91 -0.71 16.70 6.73
C THR A 91 -0.77 16.99 8.22
N ARG A 92 -1.92 16.80 8.84
CA ARG A 92 -2.07 16.91 10.31
C ARG A 92 -1.58 15.65 11.02
N LEU A 93 -1.73 14.50 10.41
CA LEU A 93 -1.33 13.19 10.97
C LEU A 93 0.18 12.99 10.88
N LEU A 94 0.78 13.19 9.71
CA LEU A 94 2.18 12.93 9.45
C LEU A 94 3.00 14.23 9.47
N PRO A 95 4.12 14.29 10.22
CA PRO A 95 5.02 15.44 10.23
C PRO A 95 5.54 15.79 8.83
N LEU A 96 5.84 17.08 8.59
CA LEU A 96 6.33 17.54 7.29
C LEU A 96 7.61 16.81 6.84
N ALA A 97 8.55 16.61 7.75
CA ALA A 97 9.80 15.91 7.45
C ALA A 97 9.55 14.46 6.98
N SER A 98 8.59 13.78 7.58
CA SER A 98 8.20 12.40 7.27
C SER A 98 7.57 12.29 5.88
N ARG A 99 6.82 13.32 5.46
CA ARG A 99 6.17 13.38 4.14
C ARG A 99 7.10 13.77 2.98
N ALA A 100 8.40 14.02 3.24
CA ALA A 100 9.34 14.45 2.21
C ALA A 100 9.52 13.43 1.05
N ARG A 101 9.20 12.15 1.30
CA ARG A 101 9.22 11.09 0.29
C ARG A 101 7.92 10.99 -0.51
N ILE A 102 6.82 11.54 -0.03
CA ILE A 102 5.54 11.55 -0.75
C ILE A 102 5.60 12.66 -1.80
N ALA A 103 5.75 12.30 -3.07
CA ALA A 103 5.80 13.25 -4.17
C ALA A 103 4.48 13.32 -4.95
N GLU A 104 3.67 12.27 -4.87
CA GLU A 104 2.33 12.21 -5.46
C GLU A 104 1.30 11.76 -4.42
N PHE A 105 0.11 12.33 -4.52
CA PHE A 105 -1.07 11.90 -3.78
C PHE A 105 -2.15 11.49 -4.78
N GLU A 106 -2.67 10.29 -4.61
CA GLU A 106 -3.76 9.80 -5.46
C GLU A 106 -5.02 9.58 -4.64
N VAL A 107 -6.13 10.03 -5.18
CA VAL A 107 -7.46 9.69 -4.66
C VAL A 107 -8.10 8.70 -5.60
N PHE A 108 -8.57 7.59 -5.05
CA PHE A 108 -9.26 6.54 -5.78
C PHE A 108 -10.54 6.11 -5.06
N HIS A 109 -11.36 5.28 -5.69
CA HIS A 109 -12.53 4.64 -5.10
C HIS A 109 -12.22 3.15 -4.92
N GLY A 110 -12.17 2.70 -3.67
CA GLY A 110 -11.71 1.36 -3.33
C GLY A 110 -12.78 0.27 -3.40
N ASP A 111 -14.03 0.65 -3.70
CA ASP A 111 -15.22 -0.21 -3.73
C ASP A 111 -15.42 -1.01 -2.43
N GLY A 112 -14.92 -0.45 -1.32
CA GLY A 112 -14.93 -1.08 -0.01
C GLY A 112 -13.89 -2.19 0.17
N ASP A 113 -13.07 -2.52 -0.81
CA ASP A 113 -12.08 -3.59 -0.75
C ASP A 113 -10.63 -3.07 -0.63
N LEU A 114 -10.24 -2.07 -1.39
CA LEU A 114 -8.94 -1.41 -1.27
C LEU A 114 -9.07 -0.08 -0.52
N LEU A 115 -8.26 0.13 0.52
CA LEU A 115 -8.34 1.32 1.37
C LEU A 115 -7.23 2.33 1.11
N GLY A 116 -6.06 1.84 0.75
CA GLY A 116 -4.87 2.60 0.45
C GLY A 116 -3.87 1.74 -0.29
N TYR A 117 -2.89 2.39 -0.89
CA TYR A 117 -1.69 1.75 -1.40
C TYR A 117 -0.57 2.78 -1.55
N VAL A 118 0.66 2.30 -1.65
CA VAL A 118 1.80 3.12 -2.04
C VAL A 118 2.54 2.46 -3.21
N ALA A 119 3.17 3.30 -4.02
CA ALA A 119 4.02 2.82 -5.11
C ALA A 119 5.23 3.74 -5.27
N PRO A 120 6.44 3.21 -5.52
CA PRO A 120 7.56 4.06 -5.90
C PRO A 120 7.26 4.72 -7.25
N ILE A 121 7.61 6.00 -7.41
CA ILE A 121 7.44 6.69 -8.70
C ILE A 121 8.43 6.12 -9.73
N ASN A 122 9.55 5.61 -9.26
CA ASN A 122 10.56 4.96 -10.07
C ASN A 122 11.13 3.77 -9.29
N GLU A 123 10.93 2.56 -9.79
CA GLU A 123 11.41 1.32 -9.17
C GLU A 123 12.94 1.28 -9.01
N GLN A 124 13.69 2.05 -9.78
CA GLN A 124 15.15 2.17 -9.66
C GLN A 124 15.58 3.25 -8.66
N ASP A 125 14.62 4.06 -8.17
CA ASP A 125 14.86 5.15 -7.22
C ASP A 125 13.72 5.21 -6.19
N LEU A 126 13.93 4.58 -5.05
CA LEU A 126 12.95 4.48 -3.96
C LEU A 126 12.87 5.76 -3.10
N SER A 127 13.40 6.89 -3.58
CA SER A 127 13.39 8.16 -2.84
C SER A 127 12.05 8.89 -2.88
N LYS A 128 11.19 8.59 -3.87
CA LYS A 128 9.90 9.25 -4.09
C LYS A 128 8.79 8.26 -4.35
N TRP A 129 7.66 8.52 -3.68
CA TRP A 129 6.53 7.62 -3.63
C TRP A 129 5.23 8.32 -3.98
N ARG A 130 4.32 7.56 -4.57
CA ARG A 130 2.89 7.86 -4.61
C ARG A 130 2.26 7.32 -3.34
N PHE A 131 1.36 8.11 -2.76
CA PHE A 131 0.57 7.78 -1.60
C PHE A 131 -0.90 7.86 -1.99
N ALA A 132 -1.59 6.76 -1.99
CA ALA A 132 -2.96 6.65 -2.48
C ALA A 132 -3.94 6.26 -1.37
N LEU A 133 -5.07 6.94 -1.29
CA LEU A 133 -6.11 6.68 -0.29
C LEU A 133 -7.49 6.65 -0.94
N ALA A 134 -8.31 5.71 -0.48
CA ALA A 134 -9.68 5.53 -0.94
C ALA A 134 -10.62 6.59 -0.36
N ILE A 135 -11.37 7.29 -1.22
CA ILE A 135 -12.33 8.32 -0.83
C ILE A 135 -13.53 7.75 -0.09
N ASP A 136 -13.96 6.55 -0.45
CA ASP A 136 -15.08 5.82 0.20
C ASP A 136 -14.71 5.30 1.59
N ALA A 137 -13.42 5.19 1.92
CA ALA A 137 -12.92 4.87 3.26
C ALA A 137 -12.72 6.11 4.16
N ALA A 138 -12.87 7.31 3.62
CA ALA A 138 -12.39 8.54 4.28
C ALA A 138 -13.17 8.95 5.56
N GLY A 139 -14.42 8.50 5.78
CA GLY A 139 -15.15 8.76 7.02
C GLY A 139 -15.21 10.23 7.47
N ASP A 140 -15.21 10.48 8.78
CA ASP A 140 -15.12 11.85 9.34
C ASP A 140 -13.64 12.29 9.46
N LEU A 141 -13.28 13.32 8.71
CA LEU A 141 -11.94 13.88 8.65
C LEU A 141 -11.75 15.16 9.51
N SER A 142 -12.77 15.58 10.25
CA SER A 142 -12.72 16.82 11.03
C SER A 142 -11.63 16.79 12.10
N ASN A 143 -11.36 15.62 12.66
CA ASN A 143 -10.39 15.40 13.73
C ASN A 143 -9.54 14.17 13.48
N ILE A 144 -8.28 14.20 13.94
CA ILE A 144 -7.45 13.00 13.98
C ILE A 144 -7.98 12.08 15.09
N ASP A 145 -8.29 10.86 14.71
CA ASP A 145 -8.75 9.81 15.62
C ASP A 145 -8.08 8.49 15.24
N PHE A 146 -7.23 7.96 16.11
CA PHE A 146 -6.56 6.67 15.89
C PHE A 146 -7.51 5.47 15.89
N GLN A 147 -8.75 5.66 16.30
CA GLN A 147 -9.78 4.63 16.16
C GLN A 147 -10.47 4.68 14.79
N SER A 148 -10.22 5.73 13.99
CA SER A 148 -10.75 5.80 12.64
C SER A 148 -9.95 4.88 11.70
N LEU A 149 -10.69 4.25 10.79
CA LEU A 149 -10.09 3.43 9.75
C LEU A 149 -9.11 4.25 8.89
N PHE A 150 -9.47 5.47 8.56
CA PHE A 150 -8.66 6.35 7.72
C PHE A 150 -7.32 6.73 8.34
N ALA A 151 -7.27 6.96 9.68
CA ALA A 151 -6.03 7.18 10.38
C ALA A 151 -5.13 5.94 10.35
N PHE A 152 -5.72 4.78 10.64
CA PHE A 152 -4.99 3.52 10.67
C PHE A 152 -4.39 3.20 9.30
N VAL A 153 -5.20 3.28 8.22
CA VAL A 153 -4.74 3.06 6.84
C VAL A 153 -3.64 4.06 6.47
N SER A 154 -3.81 5.34 6.80
CA SER A 154 -2.79 6.35 6.49
C SER A 154 -1.45 6.07 7.19
N ILE A 155 -1.47 5.53 8.41
CA ILE A 155 -0.26 5.14 9.14
C ILE A 155 0.33 3.85 8.52
N HIS A 156 -0.50 2.90 8.15
CA HIS A 156 -0.12 1.64 7.53
C HIS A 156 0.61 1.90 6.19
N GLU A 157 -0.01 2.64 5.29
CA GLU A 157 0.59 2.98 4.00
C GLU A 157 1.90 3.78 4.16
N TYR A 158 1.95 4.65 5.16
CA TYR A 158 3.20 5.33 5.47
C TYR A 158 4.27 4.35 6.02
N GLY A 159 3.87 3.30 6.73
CA GLY A 159 4.73 2.22 7.19
C GLY A 159 5.46 1.52 6.03
N HIS A 160 4.81 1.31 4.90
CA HIS A 160 5.46 0.80 3.69
C HIS A 160 6.52 1.77 3.18
N ILE A 161 6.21 3.06 2.99
CA ILE A 161 7.21 4.06 2.56
C ILE A 161 8.39 4.09 3.53
N LEU A 162 8.12 4.00 4.83
CA LEU A 162 9.14 4.04 5.88
C LEU A 162 10.11 2.86 5.79
N SER A 163 9.62 1.67 5.47
CA SER A 163 10.37 0.41 5.48
C SER A 163 10.95 0.00 4.12
N LEU A 164 10.44 0.59 3.01
CA LEU A 164 10.82 0.21 1.64
C LEU A 164 11.59 1.32 0.89
N ASN A 165 11.90 2.45 1.51
CA ASN A 165 12.59 3.55 0.85
C ASN A 165 14.11 3.29 0.65
N GLU A 166 14.78 4.19 -0.04
CA GLU A 166 16.21 4.11 -0.43
C GLU A 166 17.19 4.00 0.75
N SER A 167 16.77 4.37 1.97
CA SER A 167 17.60 4.21 3.17
C SER A 167 17.54 2.79 3.73
N GLN A 168 16.51 2.04 3.39
CA GLN A 168 16.22 0.69 3.87
C GLN A 168 16.60 -0.37 2.84
N LEU A 169 16.38 -0.08 1.56
CA LEU A 169 16.60 -1.01 0.46
C LEU A 169 17.62 -0.47 -0.55
N LYS A 170 18.24 -1.40 -1.27
CA LYS A 170 19.05 -1.13 -2.46
C LYS A 170 18.27 -1.61 -3.68
N SER A 171 17.69 -0.68 -4.42
CA SER A 171 17.03 -0.96 -5.70
C SER A 171 18.03 -1.53 -6.72
N GLY A 172 17.52 -2.25 -7.71
CA GLY A 172 18.33 -2.82 -8.79
C GLY A 172 19.16 -4.07 -8.41
N ILE A 173 19.11 -4.54 -7.16
CA ILE A 173 19.66 -5.83 -6.76
C ILE A 173 18.51 -6.84 -6.79
N GLY A 174 18.58 -7.78 -7.74
CA GLY A 174 17.57 -8.84 -7.83
C GLY A 174 17.66 -9.84 -6.66
N GLU A 175 16.55 -10.54 -6.41
CA GLU A 175 16.38 -11.49 -5.31
C GLU A 175 17.50 -12.54 -5.26
N SER A 176 17.87 -13.13 -6.39
CA SER A 176 18.95 -14.15 -6.47
C SER A 176 20.33 -13.66 -6.06
N SER A 177 20.54 -12.33 -6.05
CA SER A 177 21.80 -11.66 -5.67
C SER A 177 21.72 -10.99 -4.30
N CYS A 178 20.54 -10.97 -3.70
CA CYS A 178 20.32 -10.39 -2.39
C CYS A 178 20.80 -11.36 -1.30
N THR A 179 21.57 -10.85 -0.33
CA THR A 179 22.07 -11.63 0.82
C THR A 179 21.19 -11.44 2.07
N HIS A 180 20.15 -10.65 1.98
CA HIS A 180 19.19 -10.35 3.03
C HIS A 180 17.76 -10.55 2.49
N PHE A 181 16.74 -10.15 3.24
CA PHE A 181 15.38 -10.22 2.74
C PHE A 181 15.17 -9.31 1.53
N HIS A 182 14.44 -9.80 0.52
CA HIS A 182 14.09 -9.06 -0.70
C HIS A 182 12.56 -8.91 -0.76
N PRO A 183 12.02 -7.71 -0.43
CA PRO A 183 10.57 -7.51 -0.40
C PRO A 183 9.91 -7.31 -1.79
N GLY A 184 10.68 -7.23 -2.87
CA GLY A 184 10.20 -6.96 -4.23
C GLY A 184 10.88 -5.72 -4.82
N GLU A 185 10.91 -4.62 -4.10
CA GLU A 185 11.45 -3.32 -4.55
C GLU A 185 12.98 -3.28 -4.55
N GLY A 186 13.64 -4.20 -3.88
CA GLY A 186 15.09 -4.27 -3.81
C GLY A 186 15.61 -5.10 -2.64
N CYS A 187 16.91 -5.20 -2.54
CA CYS A 187 17.56 -5.95 -1.47
C CYS A 187 17.65 -5.10 -0.20
N SER A 188 17.11 -5.60 0.90
CA SER A 188 17.16 -4.91 2.19
C SER A 188 18.59 -4.78 2.72
N THR A 189 18.85 -3.70 3.46
CA THR A 189 20.12 -3.56 4.17
C THR A 189 20.12 -4.41 5.46
N PRO A 190 21.28 -4.80 6.00
CA PRO A 190 21.33 -5.68 7.18
C PRO A 190 20.54 -5.16 8.38
N ASN A 191 20.52 -3.85 8.58
CA ASN A 191 19.87 -3.18 9.71
C ASN A 191 18.57 -2.48 9.34
N SER A 192 18.03 -2.71 8.13
CA SER A 192 16.72 -2.19 7.76
C SER A 192 15.63 -2.75 8.66
N TYR A 193 14.57 -1.97 8.84
CA TYR A 193 13.45 -2.36 9.70
C TYR A 193 12.84 -3.68 9.23
N ILE A 194 12.59 -3.80 7.92
CA ILE A 194 11.98 -5.00 7.34
C ILE A 194 12.89 -6.22 7.43
N ASN A 195 14.21 -6.09 7.23
CA ASN A 195 15.13 -7.23 7.37
C ASN A 195 15.20 -7.74 8.81
N ARG A 196 15.23 -6.83 9.77
CA ARG A 196 15.26 -7.24 11.19
C ARG A 196 13.94 -7.87 11.62
N LEU A 197 12.81 -7.35 11.15
CA LEU A 197 11.51 -7.96 11.39
C LEU A 197 11.42 -9.35 10.74
N PHE A 198 11.88 -9.49 9.49
CA PHE A 198 11.93 -10.76 8.79
C PHE A 198 12.75 -11.81 9.57
N LEU A 199 13.94 -11.46 10.00
CA LEU A 199 14.80 -12.36 10.78
C LEU A 199 14.18 -12.75 12.13
N LEU A 200 13.40 -11.87 12.74
CA LEU A 200 12.73 -12.09 14.02
C LEU A 200 11.53 -13.03 13.92
N GLY A 201 10.73 -12.91 12.86
CA GLY A 201 9.41 -13.54 12.82
C GLY A 201 9.07 -14.37 11.61
N TRP A 202 9.91 -14.36 10.57
CA TRP A 202 9.58 -15.00 9.28
C TRP A 202 10.63 -16.00 8.80
N ALA A 203 11.90 -15.78 9.09
CA ALA A 203 13.02 -16.50 8.46
C ALA A 203 12.94 -18.03 8.56
N ASP A 204 12.29 -18.57 9.58
CA ASP A 204 12.12 -20.01 9.80
C ASP A 204 10.80 -20.58 9.27
N ILE A 205 9.88 -19.71 8.82
CA ILE A 205 8.56 -20.12 8.30
C ILE A 205 8.25 -19.57 6.91
N TYR A 206 9.12 -18.74 6.35
CA TYR A 206 8.85 -18.03 5.10
C TYR A 206 8.61 -18.99 3.92
N ASP A 207 9.33 -20.11 3.88
CA ASP A 207 9.16 -21.16 2.85
C ASP A 207 7.80 -21.89 2.96
N GLU A 208 7.05 -21.67 4.05
CA GLU A 208 5.72 -22.24 4.27
C GLU A 208 4.58 -21.32 3.79
N LEU A 209 4.92 -20.08 3.41
CA LEU A 209 3.94 -19.10 2.94
C LEU A 209 3.35 -19.56 1.61
N ASP A 210 2.03 -19.71 1.59
CA ASP A 210 1.24 -19.92 0.39
C ASP A 210 0.51 -18.61 0.05
N LEU A 211 0.90 -17.98 -1.06
CA LEU A 211 0.29 -16.72 -1.47
C LEU A 211 -1.18 -16.88 -1.91
N ASP A 212 -1.59 -18.10 -2.26
CA ASP A 212 -2.98 -18.42 -2.62
C ASP A 212 -3.85 -18.65 -1.35
N ASP A 213 -3.22 -18.96 -0.20
CA ASP A 213 -3.89 -19.13 1.10
C ASP A 213 -3.03 -18.53 2.25
N PRO A 214 -2.84 -17.21 2.26
CA PRO A 214 -1.96 -16.56 3.26
C PRO A 214 -2.52 -16.65 4.69
N GLU A 215 -3.83 -16.88 4.86
CA GLU A 215 -4.44 -16.99 6.19
C GLU A 215 -3.95 -18.23 6.96
N ASP A 216 -3.53 -19.30 6.25
CA ASP A 216 -3.04 -20.53 6.88
C ASP A 216 -1.81 -20.25 7.78
N ILE A 217 -0.92 -19.35 7.39
CA ILE A 217 0.24 -18.93 8.20
C ILE A 217 -0.21 -18.31 9.53
N TYR A 218 -1.21 -17.44 9.53
CA TYR A 218 -1.74 -16.85 10.76
C TYR A 218 -2.30 -17.92 11.71
N TYR A 219 -3.10 -18.85 11.21
CA TYR A 219 -3.70 -19.88 12.05
C TYR A 219 -2.68 -20.88 12.61
N ARG A 220 -1.56 -21.10 11.89
CA ARG A 220 -0.47 -21.94 12.37
C ARG A 220 0.41 -21.23 13.41
N TYR A 221 0.60 -19.92 13.28
CA TYR A 221 1.54 -19.14 14.08
C TYR A 221 0.93 -17.84 14.64
N PRO A 222 -0.24 -17.89 15.32
CA PRO A 222 -0.98 -16.67 15.67
C PRO A 222 -0.22 -15.73 16.64
N GLU A 223 0.73 -16.25 17.40
CA GLU A 223 1.56 -15.46 18.34
C GLU A 223 2.69 -14.69 17.63
N ARG A 224 2.89 -14.91 16.31
CA ARG A 224 3.90 -14.19 15.53
C ARG A 224 3.42 -12.90 14.95
N PHE A 225 2.11 -12.71 14.81
CA PHE A 225 1.51 -11.63 14.06
C PHE A 225 0.60 -10.75 14.90
N VAL A 226 0.64 -9.44 14.65
CA VAL A 226 -0.22 -8.46 15.33
C VAL A 226 -1.67 -8.51 14.82
N SER A 227 -1.88 -9.05 13.62
CA SER A 227 -3.17 -9.21 12.96
C SER A 227 -3.12 -10.37 11.96
N GLU A 228 -4.26 -10.82 11.44
CA GLU A 228 -4.31 -11.77 10.32
C GLU A 228 -3.67 -11.16 9.07
N TYR A 229 -3.86 -9.88 8.84
CA TYR A 229 -3.30 -9.19 7.67
C TYR A 229 -1.78 -9.10 7.73
N ALA A 230 -1.19 -8.93 8.91
CA ALA A 230 0.25 -8.99 9.10
C ALA A 230 0.86 -10.32 8.62
N ALA A 231 0.08 -11.40 8.63
CA ALA A 231 0.54 -12.71 8.18
C ALA A 231 0.49 -12.90 6.65
N THR A 232 0.01 -11.92 5.89
CA THR A 232 -0.07 -11.99 4.42
C THR A 232 1.33 -12.07 3.79
N ASN A 233 2.24 -11.23 4.23
CA ASN A 233 3.65 -11.24 3.83
C ASN A 233 4.47 -10.31 4.74
N PRO A 234 5.81 -10.35 4.70
CA PRO A 234 6.66 -9.48 5.54
C PRO A 234 6.49 -7.97 5.30
N GLY A 235 6.06 -7.55 4.10
CA GLY A 235 5.76 -6.16 3.76
C GLY A 235 4.54 -5.65 4.51
N GLU A 236 3.46 -6.44 4.53
CA GLU A 236 2.26 -6.12 5.30
C GLU A 236 2.52 -6.20 6.81
N ASP A 237 3.32 -7.17 7.25
CA ASP A 237 3.67 -7.32 8.66
C ASP A 237 4.39 -6.09 9.21
N ILE A 238 5.36 -5.54 8.48
CA ILE A 238 6.08 -4.34 8.94
C ILE A 238 5.17 -3.12 9.01
N ALA A 239 4.24 -2.94 8.05
CA ALA A 239 3.29 -1.83 8.03
C ALA A 239 2.26 -1.95 9.16
N GLU A 240 1.73 -3.15 9.40
CA GLU A 240 0.86 -3.45 10.54
C GLU A 240 1.58 -3.22 11.88
N VAL A 241 2.78 -3.78 12.06
CA VAL A 241 3.58 -3.59 13.27
C VAL A 241 3.86 -2.11 13.53
N PHE A 242 4.17 -1.32 12.49
CA PHE A 242 4.34 0.12 12.62
C PHE A 242 3.04 0.81 13.03
N SER A 243 1.90 0.41 12.46
CA SER A 243 0.59 0.95 12.83
C SER A 243 0.25 0.67 14.29
N PHE A 244 0.50 -0.54 14.76
CA PHE A 244 0.33 -0.90 16.17
C PHE A 244 1.31 -0.16 17.08
N PHE A 245 2.56 -0.02 16.68
CA PHE A 245 3.56 0.76 17.42
C PHE A 245 3.12 2.20 17.61
N VAL A 246 2.57 2.85 16.56
CA VAL A 246 2.11 4.25 16.64
C VAL A 246 0.83 4.38 17.45
N THR A 247 -0.16 3.51 17.22
CA THR A 247 -1.50 3.66 17.80
C THR A 247 -1.63 3.12 19.22
N SER A 248 -0.78 2.19 19.66
CA SER A 248 -0.79 1.66 21.01
C SER A 248 -0.37 2.71 22.04
N ALA A 249 -0.97 2.68 23.23
CA ALA A 249 -0.67 3.63 24.29
C ALA A 249 0.75 3.48 24.85
N ALA A 250 1.24 2.24 24.95
CA ALA A 250 2.57 1.90 25.49
C ALA A 250 3.18 0.71 24.75
N ALA A 251 4.48 0.50 24.92
CA ALA A 251 5.14 -0.70 24.44
C ALA A 251 4.52 -1.96 25.10
N PRO A 252 4.37 -3.06 24.34
CA PRO A 252 3.93 -4.31 24.92
C PRO A 252 4.95 -4.83 25.93
N THR A 253 4.46 -5.49 27.00
CA THR A 253 5.28 -6.11 28.04
C THR A 253 5.34 -7.64 27.89
N GLY A 254 4.65 -8.19 26.89
CA GLY A 254 4.68 -9.60 26.55
C GLY A 254 5.98 -10.01 25.87
N ASN A 255 6.07 -11.30 25.55
CA ASN A 255 7.23 -11.91 24.90
C ASN A 255 6.86 -12.78 23.70
N SER A 256 5.61 -12.65 23.18
CA SER A 256 5.26 -13.23 21.90
C SER A 256 6.12 -12.61 20.79
N ILE A 257 6.26 -13.28 19.65
CA ILE A 257 7.00 -12.70 18.50
C ILE A 257 6.32 -11.42 18.03
N ALA A 258 4.98 -11.36 18.03
CA ALA A 258 4.24 -10.13 17.76
C ALA A 258 4.64 -8.97 18.71
N ASP A 259 4.72 -9.23 20.02
CA ASP A 259 5.19 -8.23 21.00
C ASP A 259 6.63 -7.78 20.70
N GLN A 260 7.51 -8.74 20.41
CA GLN A 260 8.92 -8.47 20.10
C GLN A 260 9.09 -7.64 18.81
N LYS A 261 8.25 -7.86 17.78
CA LYS A 261 8.23 -7.02 16.56
C LYS A 261 7.85 -5.56 16.87
N ILE A 262 6.85 -5.34 17.73
CA ILE A 262 6.51 -3.98 18.18
C ILE A 262 7.65 -3.41 19.03
N GLN A 263 8.24 -4.19 19.95
CA GLN A 263 9.39 -3.77 20.78
C GLN A 263 10.60 -3.41 19.91
N LEU A 264 10.82 -4.10 18.80
CA LEU A 264 11.87 -3.79 17.82
C LEU A 264 11.77 -2.34 17.31
N MET A 265 10.56 -1.80 17.09
CA MET A 265 10.39 -0.41 16.66
C MET A 265 10.91 0.58 17.73
N TYR A 266 10.87 0.24 19.01
CA TYR A 266 11.41 1.07 20.09
C TYR A 266 12.94 1.07 20.18
N GLU A 267 13.63 0.16 19.49
CA GLU A 267 15.09 0.18 19.41
C GLU A 267 15.64 1.30 18.51
N TYR A 268 14.78 1.93 17.68
CA TYR A 268 15.13 2.97 16.75
C TYR A 268 14.67 4.34 17.29
N PRO A 269 15.60 5.22 17.76
CA PRO A 269 15.23 6.52 18.31
C PRO A 269 14.45 7.39 17.34
N GLU A 270 14.72 7.30 16.03
CA GLU A 270 14.01 8.02 14.99
C GLU A 270 12.54 7.58 14.86
N LEU A 271 12.25 6.29 15.04
CA LEU A 271 10.87 5.78 15.04
C LEU A 271 10.13 6.20 16.31
N VAL A 272 10.81 6.22 17.46
CA VAL A 272 10.24 6.71 18.72
C VAL A 272 9.87 8.19 18.59
N SER A 273 10.78 9.02 18.05
CA SER A 273 10.49 10.44 17.81
C SER A 273 9.33 10.63 16.83
N LEU A 274 9.30 9.87 15.74
CA LEU A 274 8.21 9.91 14.76
C LEU A 274 6.87 9.54 15.40
N ARG A 275 6.85 8.47 16.20
CA ARG A 275 5.67 8.05 16.96
C ARG A 275 5.16 9.17 17.88
N GLU A 276 6.05 9.82 18.61
CA GLU A 276 5.71 10.95 19.50
C GLU A 276 5.12 12.12 18.71
N ASP A 277 5.73 12.47 17.58
CA ASP A 277 5.25 13.52 16.68
C ASP A 277 3.84 13.21 16.14
N ILE A 278 3.62 12.00 15.63
CA ILE A 278 2.28 11.59 15.14
C ILE A 278 1.26 11.61 16.28
N ARG A 279 1.60 11.10 17.45
CA ARG A 279 0.70 11.06 18.60
C ARG A 279 0.39 12.45 19.17
N SER A 280 1.32 13.41 19.08
CA SER A 280 1.10 14.78 19.54
C SER A 280 0.02 15.51 18.75
N SER A 281 -0.26 15.08 17.51
CA SER A 281 -1.29 15.67 16.65
C SER A 281 -2.73 15.44 17.15
N ILE A 282 -2.95 14.53 18.10
CA ILE A 282 -4.29 14.05 18.48
C ILE A 282 -4.79 14.69 19.77
N GLY A 283 -3.91 15.15 20.63
CA GLY A 283 -4.26 15.58 21.98
C GLY A 283 -4.65 14.41 22.91
N GLU A 284 -4.33 14.56 24.19
CA GLU A 284 -4.46 13.50 25.22
C GLU A 284 -5.87 12.92 25.37
N ALA A 285 -6.91 13.70 25.10
CA ALA A 285 -8.30 13.30 25.32
C ALA A 285 -8.84 12.26 24.30
N ARG A 286 -8.10 11.99 23.21
CA ARG A 286 -8.50 11.10 22.11
C ARG A 286 -7.60 9.90 21.92
N MET A 287 -6.67 9.70 22.85
CA MET A 287 -5.85 8.49 22.85
C MET A 287 -6.70 7.28 23.18
N PRO A 288 -6.60 6.16 22.42
CA PRO A 288 -7.31 4.95 22.77
C PRO A 288 -6.89 4.49 24.18
N PRO A 289 -7.84 4.02 25.01
CA PRO A 289 -7.49 3.43 26.29
C PRO A 289 -6.54 2.25 26.07
N THR A 290 -5.60 2.05 27.01
CA THR A 290 -4.67 0.91 27.00
C THR A 290 -5.46 -0.38 26.82
N GLY A 291 -5.21 -1.12 25.74
CA GLY A 291 -5.85 -2.41 25.45
C GLY A 291 -7.12 -2.35 24.60
N SER A 292 -7.55 -1.18 24.06
CA SER A 292 -8.70 -1.16 23.17
C SER A 292 -8.34 -1.60 21.75
N LEU A 293 -8.86 -2.77 21.37
CA LEU A 293 -8.76 -3.38 20.04
C LEU A 293 -9.82 -2.83 19.03
N GLY A 294 -10.44 -1.67 19.31
CA GLY A 294 -11.60 -1.19 18.55
C GLY A 294 -11.31 -0.98 17.05
N THR A 295 -10.18 -0.37 16.72
CA THR A 295 -9.74 -0.16 15.34
C THR A 295 -9.32 -1.48 14.68
N GLN A 296 -8.66 -2.35 15.44
CA GLN A 296 -8.25 -3.67 14.99
C GLN A 296 -9.46 -4.52 14.58
N ALA A 297 -10.56 -4.48 15.34
CA ALA A 297 -11.78 -5.23 15.01
C ALA A 297 -12.48 -4.68 13.76
N ALA A 298 -12.43 -3.36 13.53
CA ALA A 298 -12.99 -2.75 12.33
C ALA A 298 -12.14 -3.08 11.10
N PHE A 299 -10.83 -2.97 11.22
CA PHE A 299 -9.86 -3.32 10.19
C PHE A 299 -9.89 -4.83 9.88
N LYS A 300 -9.92 -5.68 10.91
CA LYS A 300 -10.07 -7.13 10.77
C LYS A 300 -11.36 -7.53 10.00
N ARG A 301 -12.51 -6.89 10.27
CA ARG A 301 -13.75 -7.14 9.52
C ARG A 301 -13.66 -6.75 8.06
N PHE A 302 -12.84 -5.76 7.77
CA PHE A 302 -12.64 -5.23 6.44
C PHE A 302 -11.73 -6.15 5.61
N GLN A 303 -10.64 -6.62 6.20
CA GLN A 303 -9.67 -7.54 5.58
C GLN A 303 -10.26 -8.91 5.23
N LEU A 304 -11.17 -9.45 6.03
CA LEU A 304 -11.86 -10.72 5.77
C LEU A 304 -12.76 -10.71 4.51
N ARG A 305 -12.93 -9.57 3.84
CA ARG A 305 -13.71 -9.45 2.61
C ARG A 305 -12.87 -9.40 1.34
N ARG A 306 -11.53 -9.46 1.41
CA ARG A 306 -10.66 -9.38 0.24
C ARG A 306 -10.46 -10.76 -0.41
N PRO A 307 -10.83 -10.94 -1.69
CA PRO A 307 -10.18 -11.87 -2.59
C PRO A 307 -9.03 -11.13 -3.29
N GLY A 308 -7.79 -11.46 -2.95
CA GLY A 308 -6.59 -10.98 -3.62
C GLY A 308 -5.92 -9.81 -2.91
N GLY A 309 -4.76 -10.08 -2.29
CA GLY A 309 -3.91 -9.11 -1.64
C GLY A 309 -3.36 -8.07 -2.58
N CYS A 310 -2.85 -6.98 -2.01
CA CYS A 310 -2.07 -5.99 -2.75
C CYS A 310 -1.00 -6.73 -3.57
N VAL A 311 -1.08 -6.59 -4.90
CA VAL A 311 -0.02 -7.04 -5.80
C VAL A 311 1.05 -5.96 -5.71
N HIS A 312 2.13 -6.25 -4.98
CA HIS A 312 3.39 -5.52 -5.11
C HIS A 312 4.22 -6.17 -6.20
#